data_1cc35abd30979ffdd404dd9514580bfc
#
_entry.id   1cc35abd30979ffdd404dd9514580bfc
#
_cell.length_a   1.000
_cell.length_b   1.000
_cell.length_c   1.000
_cell.angle_alpha   90.00
_cell.angle_beta   90.00
_cell.angle_gamma   90.00
#
_symmetry.space_group_name_H-M   'P 1'
#
loop_
_entity.id
_entity.type
_entity.pdbx_description
1 polymer ?
#
loop_
_entity_poly.entity_id
_entity_poly.type
_entity_poly.pdbx_seq_one_letter_code
_entity_poly.pdbx_strand_id
1 'polypeptide(L)'
;MFSKVLIANRGAIAVRIERTLAKMGVKSVAVYSKADRDSLHVENADEAVYLGEGTAKDTYLDVDKIIKAALDTGAEAIHPGYGFLSENTVFAAKCEENNIKFVGPDSSQIKLFGLKHSAREIAQKANVPLLSGTGLLKGVDEAIVEAEKIGYPVMIKSTAGGGGIGIRICENKDELVASYDNVCHLAESNFNDAGVFLEKYIRKARHVEVQIFGNEYGEVATVSYTHL
;
A
#
# COMPACT_ATOMS: atom_id res chain seq x y z
N MET A 1 14.63 15.01 15.86
CA MET A 1 13.81 15.51 14.71
C MET A 1 14.73 15.48 13.50
N PHE A 2 14.26 15.04 12.34
CA PHE A 2 15.08 15.04 11.12
C PHE A 2 15.39 16.46 10.66
N SER A 3 16.57 16.66 10.08
CA SER A 3 16.96 17.93 9.45
C SER A 3 16.57 17.98 7.96
N LYS A 4 16.54 16.82 7.29
CA LYS A 4 16.23 16.70 5.89
C LYS A 4 15.49 15.40 5.57
N VAL A 5 14.43 15.47 4.75
CA VAL A 5 13.59 14.34 4.34
C VAL A 5 13.45 14.32 2.82
N LEU A 6 13.74 13.17 2.20
CA LEU A 6 13.43 12.94 0.79
C LEU A 6 11.99 12.44 0.64
N ILE A 7 11.28 12.96 -0.36
CA ILE A 7 9.91 12.57 -0.68
C ILE A 7 9.95 11.66 -1.91
N ALA A 8 9.78 10.36 -1.69
CA ALA A 8 9.82 9.34 -2.76
C ALA A 8 8.45 9.23 -3.46
N ASN A 9 7.95 10.37 -3.92
CA ASN A 9 6.67 10.49 -4.61
C ASN A 9 6.64 11.76 -5.48
N ARG A 10 5.49 12.07 -6.10
CA ARG A 10 5.31 13.21 -7.01
C ARG A 10 3.94 13.87 -6.83
N GLY A 11 3.74 15.00 -7.50
CA GLY A 11 2.43 15.64 -7.62
C GLY A 11 1.84 16.10 -6.29
N ALA A 12 0.53 15.98 -6.15
CA ALA A 12 -0.22 16.53 -5.01
C ALA A 12 0.23 15.99 -3.65
N ILE A 13 0.57 14.70 -3.56
CA ILE A 13 1.03 14.12 -2.29
C ILE A 13 2.41 14.65 -1.89
N ALA A 14 3.33 14.80 -2.85
CA ALA A 14 4.63 15.38 -2.56
C ALA A 14 4.48 16.82 -2.04
N VAL A 15 3.72 17.67 -2.72
CA VAL A 15 3.40 19.04 -2.26
C VAL A 15 2.76 19.05 -0.87
N ARG A 16 1.88 18.08 -0.58
CA ARG A 16 1.24 17.97 0.73
C ARG A 16 2.25 17.69 1.84
N ILE A 17 3.22 16.81 1.57
CA ILE A 17 4.30 16.47 2.52
C ILE A 17 5.22 17.66 2.70
N GLU A 18 5.67 18.31 1.63
CA GLU A 18 6.53 19.51 1.65
C GLU A 18 5.96 20.61 2.55
N ARG A 19 4.66 20.90 2.42
CA ARG A 19 3.99 21.90 3.29
C ARG A 19 4.09 21.56 4.77
N THR A 20 4.11 20.28 5.13
CA THR A 20 4.26 19.87 6.52
C THR A 20 5.71 19.95 6.96
N LEU A 21 6.65 19.50 6.14
CA LEU A 21 8.08 19.62 6.42
C LEU A 21 8.49 21.09 6.63
N ALA A 22 8.04 21.98 5.74
CA ALA A 22 8.29 23.42 5.87
C ALA A 22 7.75 24.00 7.20
N LYS A 23 6.53 23.61 7.61
CA LYS A 23 5.97 24.03 8.92
C LYS A 23 6.77 23.51 10.11
N MET A 24 7.45 22.38 9.95
CA MET A 24 8.30 21.76 10.97
C MET A 24 9.74 22.29 10.94
N GLY A 25 10.10 23.13 9.96
CA GLY A 25 11.48 23.60 9.75
C GLY A 25 12.42 22.50 9.25
N VAL A 26 11.87 21.45 8.59
CA VAL A 26 12.61 20.33 8.03
C VAL A 26 12.78 20.54 6.54
N LYS A 27 14.01 20.41 6.02
CA LYS A 27 14.28 20.53 4.59
C LYS A 27 13.68 19.38 3.80
N SER A 28 13.15 19.69 2.63
CA SER A 28 12.58 18.72 1.69
C SER A 28 13.50 18.48 0.50
N VAL A 29 13.58 17.20 0.08
CA VAL A 29 14.20 16.80 -1.17
C VAL A 29 13.12 16.17 -2.05
N ALA A 30 12.80 16.80 -3.17
CA ALA A 30 11.93 16.22 -4.19
C ALA A 30 12.73 15.31 -5.13
N VAL A 31 12.08 14.31 -5.68
CA VAL A 31 12.59 13.53 -6.81
C VAL A 31 11.68 13.72 -8.02
N TYR A 32 12.24 13.75 -9.21
CA TYR A 32 11.43 13.99 -10.41
C TYR A 32 11.95 13.28 -11.67
N SER A 33 11.04 12.84 -12.52
CA SER A 33 11.30 12.39 -13.87
C SER A 33 11.34 13.57 -14.82
N LYS A 34 11.79 13.36 -16.07
CA LYS A 34 11.76 14.40 -17.11
C LYS A 34 10.36 15.00 -17.28
N ALA A 35 9.32 14.18 -17.22
CA ALA A 35 7.94 14.64 -17.40
C ALA A 35 7.45 15.56 -16.26
N ASP A 36 8.05 15.47 -15.10
CA ASP A 36 7.64 16.23 -13.91
C ASP A 36 8.55 17.41 -13.58
N ARG A 37 9.50 17.75 -14.46
CA ARG A 37 10.52 18.78 -14.22
C ARG A 37 9.93 20.12 -13.75
N ASP A 38 8.83 20.55 -14.36
CA ASP A 38 8.19 21.84 -14.08
C ASP A 38 6.98 21.69 -13.15
N SER A 39 6.94 20.61 -12.38
CA SER A 39 5.86 20.34 -11.46
C SER A 39 6.06 21.06 -10.12
N LEU A 40 4.96 21.45 -9.50
CA LEU A 40 4.93 22.25 -8.28
C LEU A 40 5.73 21.66 -7.11
N HIS A 41 5.80 20.34 -7.00
CA HIS A 41 6.62 19.67 -5.98
C HIS A 41 8.13 19.80 -6.22
N VAL A 42 8.54 20.04 -7.45
CA VAL A 42 9.96 20.31 -7.78
C VAL A 42 10.30 21.76 -7.48
N GLU A 43 9.38 22.68 -7.78
CA GLU A 43 9.53 24.10 -7.54
C GLU A 43 9.55 24.44 -6.05
N ASN A 44 8.71 23.78 -5.24
CA ASN A 44 8.55 24.09 -3.81
C ASN A 44 9.61 23.44 -2.90
N ALA A 45 10.30 22.40 -3.34
CA ALA A 45 11.26 21.67 -2.54
C ALA A 45 12.55 22.50 -2.31
N ASP A 46 13.21 22.29 -1.17
CA ASP A 46 14.51 22.91 -0.88
C ASP A 46 15.61 22.37 -1.82
N GLU A 47 15.52 21.10 -2.19
CA GLU A 47 16.42 20.43 -3.13
C GLU A 47 15.60 19.50 -4.05
N ALA A 48 16.07 19.28 -5.27
CA ALA A 48 15.41 18.38 -6.22
C ALA A 48 16.42 17.50 -6.96
N VAL A 49 16.12 16.20 -7.07
CA VAL A 49 17.00 15.21 -7.71
C VAL A 49 16.33 14.63 -8.95
N TYR A 50 17.00 14.73 -10.07
CA TYR A 50 16.54 14.17 -11.34
C TYR A 50 16.78 12.66 -11.40
N LEU A 51 15.69 11.89 -11.60
CA LEU A 51 15.73 10.42 -11.67
C LEU A 51 15.97 9.88 -13.08
N GLY A 52 15.91 10.72 -14.09
CA GLY A 52 16.04 10.33 -15.49
C GLY A 52 14.73 10.39 -16.27
N GLU A 53 14.78 9.80 -17.48
CA GLU A 53 13.65 9.68 -18.40
C GLU A 53 13.04 8.28 -18.31
N GLY A 54 11.83 8.12 -18.86
CA GLY A 54 11.16 6.84 -18.96
C GLY A 54 9.87 6.74 -18.14
N THR A 55 9.46 5.51 -17.90
CA THR A 55 8.23 5.20 -17.14
C THR A 55 8.47 5.33 -15.63
N ALA A 56 7.42 5.17 -14.83
CA ALA A 56 7.57 5.11 -13.38
C ALA A 56 8.51 3.97 -12.94
N LYS A 57 8.56 2.87 -13.67
CA LYS A 57 9.45 1.73 -13.41
C LYS A 57 10.93 2.13 -13.55
N ASP A 58 11.23 3.03 -14.49
CA ASP A 58 12.59 3.48 -14.76
C ASP A 58 13.03 4.63 -13.83
N THR A 59 12.11 5.19 -13.05
CA THR A 59 12.29 6.40 -12.23
C THR A 59 11.81 6.19 -10.80
N TYR A 60 10.55 6.51 -10.49
CA TYR A 60 9.99 6.50 -9.13
C TYR A 60 9.91 5.12 -8.46
N LEU A 61 9.91 4.05 -9.25
CA LEU A 61 9.89 2.66 -8.77
C LEU A 61 11.28 2.02 -8.77
N ASP A 62 12.31 2.76 -9.20
CA ASP A 62 13.70 2.32 -9.12
C ASP A 62 14.24 2.58 -7.72
N VAL A 63 14.25 1.52 -6.91
CA VAL A 63 14.67 1.56 -5.51
C VAL A 63 16.08 2.10 -5.37
N ASP A 64 17.02 1.69 -6.24
CA ASP A 64 18.43 2.08 -6.13
C ASP A 64 18.62 3.56 -6.44
N LYS A 65 17.89 4.12 -7.40
CA LYS A 65 17.91 5.56 -7.69
C LYS A 65 17.37 6.38 -6.52
N ILE A 66 16.31 5.95 -5.87
CA ILE A 66 15.74 6.66 -4.72
C ILE A 66 16.69 6.63 -3.52
N ILE A 67 17.25 5.47 -3.20
CA ILE A 67 18.24 5.33 -2.12
C ILE A 67 19.48 6.20 -2.42
N LYS A 68 20.01 6.12 -3.66
CA LYS A 68 21.12 6.96 -4.07
C LYS A 68 20.81 8.45 -3.93
N ALA A 69 19.64 8.91 -4.34
CA ALA A 69 19.22 10.30 -4.20
C ALA A 69 19.20 10.75 -2.72
N ALA A 70 18.75 9.88 -1.82
CA ALA A 70 18.74 10.17 -0.39
C ALA A 70 20.17 10.28 0.18
N LEU A 71 21.04 9.34 -0.19
CA LEU A 71 22.45 9.35 0.24
C LEU A 71 23.19 10.58 -0.30
N ASP A 72 23.06 10.89 -1.59
CA ASP A 72 23.73 12.02 -2.24
C ASP A 72 23.32 13.37 -1.65
N THR A 73 22.08 13.50 -1.20
CA THR A 73 21.56 14.73 -0.58
C THR A 73 21.71 14.77 0.94
N GLY A 74 22.11 13.67 1.56
CA GLY A 74 22.19 13.56 3.01
C GLY A 74 20.83 13.58 3.70
N ALA A 75 19.77 13.07 3.04
CA ALA A 75 18.47 12.94 3.67
C ALA A 75 18.51 11.85 4.75
N GLU A 76 18.04 12.17 5.94
CA GLU A 76 18.03 11.27 7.10
C GLU A 76 16.82 10.32 7.09
N ALA A 77 15.78 10.71 6.36
CA ALA A 77 14.55 9.91 6.22
C ALA A 77 13.98 10.02 4.81
N ILE A 78 13.17 9.01 4.45
CA ILE A 78 12.39 8.99 3.21
C ILE A 78 10.92 8.87 3.56
N HIS A 79 10.10 9.80 3.03
CA HIS A 79 8.65 9.72 3.08
C HIS A 79 8.13 9.20 1.75
N PRO A 80 7.54 7.99 1.69
CA PRO A 80 7.10 7.38 0.43
C PRO A 80 5.79 7.93 -0.11
N GLY A 81 5.03 8.69 0.69
CA GLY A 81 3.66 9.05 0.37
C GLY A 81 2.73 7.84 0.35
N TYR A 82 1.91 7.71 -0.69
CA TYR A 82 1.10 6.53 -0.99
C TYR A 82 1.35 6.05 -2.42
N GLY A 83 1.05 4.78 -2.73
CA GLY A 83 1.39 4.17 -4.02
C GLY A 83 2.91 4.02 -4.18
N PHE A 84 3.38 3.89 -5.40
CA PHE A 84 4.80 3.68 -5.74
C PHE A 84 5.49 2.68 -4.80
N LEU A 85 6.46 3.13 -4.03
CA LEU A 85 7.28 2.30 -3.14
C LEU A 85 6.76 2.25 -1.68
N SER A 86 5.59 2.86 -1.38
CA SER A 86 5.08 2.95 0.00
C SER A 86 4.81 1.60 0.66
N GLU A 87 4.48 0.58 -0.13
CA GLU A 87 4.22 -0.78 0.35
C GLU A 87 5.29 -1.78 -0.15
N ASN A 88 6.45 -1.26 -0.57
CA ASN A 88 7.52 -2.10 -1.10
C ASN A 88 8.47 -2.54 0.02
N THR A 89 8.42 -3.83 0.35
CA THR A 89 9.22 -4.45 1.41
C THR A 89 10.73 -4.32 1.15
N VAL A 90 11.16 -4.47 -0.11
CA VAL A 90 12.59 -4.37 -0.49
C VAL A 90 13.09 -2.94 -0.31
N PHE A 91 12.27 -1.97 -0.65
CA PHE A 91 12.61 -0.56 -0.46
C PHE A 91 12.76 -0.19 1.01
N ALA A 92 11.80 -0.60 1.85
CA ALA A 92 11.88 -0.36 3.29
C ALA A 92 13.14 -1.02 3.90
N ALA A 93 13.43 -2.27 3.55
CA ALA A 93 14.64 -2.95 3.99
C ALA A 93 15.93 -2.23 3.54
N LYS A 94 15.98 -1.75 2.29
CA LYS A 94 17.13 -0.96 1.81
C LYS A 94 17.29 0.39 2.53
N CYS A 95 16.20 1.02 2.95
CA CYS A 95 16.28 2.21 3.81
C CYS A 95 16.95 1.85 5.13
N GLU A 96 16.53 0.76 5.79
CA GLU A 96 17.10 0.27 7.04
C GLU A 96 18.59 -0.05 6.90
N GLU A 97 18.98 -0.79 5.85
CA GLU A 97 20.38 -1.15 5.54
C GLU A 97 21.29 0.06 5.36
N ASN A 98 20.75 1.18 4.87
CA ASN A 98 21.51 2.41 4.63
C ASN A 98 21.36 3.45 5.76
N ASN A 99 20.79 3.06 6.92
CA ASN A 99 20.50 3.95 8.05
C ASN A 99 19.63 5.16 7.68
N ILE A 100 18.76 5.02 6.70
CA ILE A 100 17.76 6.01 6.32
C ILE A 100 16.43 5.61 6.95
N LYS A 101 15.82 6.50 7.72
CA LYS A 101 14.52 6.20 8.33
C LYS A 101 13.42 6.20 7.28
N PHE A 102 12.78 5.05 7.08
CA PHE A 102 11.54 4.96 6.30
C PHE A 102 10.39 5.52 7.13
N VAL A 103 9.69 6.55 6.61
CA VAL A 103 8.51 7.12 7.29
C VAL A 103 7.30 6.24 6.99
N GLY A 104 7.15 5.21 7.79
CA GLY A 104 6.14 4.18 7.64
C GLY A 104 6.45 2.96 8.51
N PRO A 105 5.73 1.86 8.31
CA PRO A 105 6.01 0.58 8.98
C PRO A 105 7.39 0.05 8.58
N ASP A 106 7.98 -0.81 9.40
CA ASP A 106 9.20 -1.52 9.04
C ASP A 106 8.96 -2.57 7.93
N SER A 107 10.04 -3.07 7.33
CA SER A 107 9.97 -4.03 6.23
C SER A 107 9.22 -5.31 6.60
N SER A 108 9.32 -5.78 7.85
CA SER A 108 8.63 -6.96 8.34
C SER A 108 7.12 -6.72 8.48
N GLN A 109 6.72 -5.55 8.94
CA GLN A 109 5.32 -5.14 9.05
C GLN A 109 4.68 -4.97 7.67
N ILE A 110 5.38 -4.33 6.72
CA ILE A 110 4.91 -4.21 5.33
C ILE A 110 4.67 -5.60 4.75
N LYS A 111 5.60 -6.52 4.92
CA LYS A 111 5.46 -7.92 4.46
C LYS A 111 4.27 -8.61 5.11
N LEU A 112 4.10 -8.43 6.42
CA LEU A 112 3.06 -9.08 7.21
C LEU A 112 1.65 -8.63 6.81
N PHE A 113 1.45 -7.34 6.57
CA PHE A 113 0.16 -6.74 6.21
C PHE A 113 -0.08 -6.64 4.69
N GLY A 114 0.95 -6.89 3.86
CA GLY A 114 0.86 -6.83 2.42
C GLY A 114 -0.06 -7.88 1.79
N LEU A 115 -0.26 -9.02 2.48
CA LEU A 115 -1.19 -10.06 2.06
C LEU A 115 -2.50 -9.96 2.86
N LYS A 116 -3.62 -9.80 2.16
CA LYS A 116 -4.94 -9.60 2.78
C LYS A 116 -5.35 -10.72 3.74
N HIS A 117 -5.04 -11.99 3.42
CA HIS A 117 -5.36 -13.12 4.30
C HIS A 117 -4.53 -13.07 5.59
N SER A 118 -3.23 -12.75 5.52
CA SER A 118 -2.37 -12.60 6.70
C SER A 118 -2.83 -11.46 7.59
N ALA A 119 -3.18 -10.33 7.00
CA ALA A 119 -3.74 -9.18 7.74
C ALA A 119 -5.04 -9.55 8.47
N ARG A 120 -5.93 -10.35 7.83
CA ARG A 120 -7.15 -10.85 8.46
C ARG A 120 -6.87 -11.77 9.65
N GLU A 121 -5.92 -12.70 9.51
CA GLU A 121 -5.54 -13.60 10.61
C GLU A 121 -5.01 -12.84 11.83
N ILE A 122 -4.20 -11.80 11.59
CA ILE A 122 -3.68 -10.94 12.66
C ILE A 122 -4.81 -10.18 13.33
N ALA A 123 -5.69 -9.57 12.55
CA ALA A 123 -6.85 -8.86 13.06
C ALA A 123 -7.76 -9.78 13.89
N GLN A 124 -7.98 -11.02 13.45
CA GLN A 124 -8.75 -12.01 14.18
C GLN A 124 -8.08 -12.38 15.52
N LYS A 125 -6.76 -12.61 15.52
CA LYS A 125 -6.00 -12.88 16.76
C LYS A 125 -6.02 -11.71 17.74
N ALA A 126 -6.10 -10.49 17.22
CA ALA A 126 -6.22 -9.26 17.99
C ALA A 126 -7.67 -8.91 18.40
N ASN A 127 -8.64 -9.79 18.13
CA ASN A 127 -10.08 -9.57 18.37
C ASN A 127 -10.65 -8.31 17.69
N VAL A 128 -10.07 -7.90 16.56
CA VAL A 128 -10.62 -6.82 15.74
C VAL A 128 -11.85 -7.36 15.00
N PRO A 129 -13.00 -6.67 15.04
CA PRO A 129 -14.18 -7.09 14.29
C PRO A 129 -13.91 -7.19 12.79
N LEU A 130 -14.21 -8.34 12.20
CA LEU A 130 -14.05 -8.62 10.80
C LEU A 130 -15.38 -8.98 10.15
N LEU A 131 -15.55 -8.64 8.88
CA LEU A 131 -16.61 -9.22 8.08
C LEU A 131 -16.42 -10.74 7.96
N SER A 132 -17.50 -11.51 7.92
CA SER A 132 -17.44 -12.94 7.64
C SER A 132 -16.68 -13.18 6.34
N GLY A 133 -15.76 -14.12 6.35
CA GLY A 133 -14.92 -14.44 5.20
C GLY A 133 -14.10 -15.68 5.47
N THR A 134 -13.35 -16.12 4.46
CA THR A 134 -12.56 -17.34 4.50
C THR A 134 -11.06 -17.04 4.63
N GLY A 135 -10.27 -18.06 4.89
CA GLY A 135 -8.88 -18.13 4.52
C GLY A 135 -8.71 -18.36 3.01
N LEU A 136 -7.50 -18.75 2.60
CA LEU A 136 -7.22 -19.18 1.22
C LEU A 136 -8.07 -20.37 0.84
N LEU A 137 -8.72 -20.30 -0.31
CA LEU A 137 -9.53 -21.37 -0.86
C LEU A 137 -8.68 -22.34 -1.69
N LYS A 138 -8.97 -23.62 -1.57
CA LYS A 138 -8.28 -24.69 -2.30
C LYS A 138 -8.91 -24.98 -3.67
N GLY A 139 -10.14 -24.53 -3.88
CA GLY A 139 -10.87 -24.74 -5.12
C GLY A 139 -12.31 -24.26 -5.06
N VAL A 140 -13.02 -24.35 -6.18
CA VAL A 140 -14.39 -23.87 -6.33
C VAL A 140 -15.38 -24.60 -5.43
N ASP A 141 -15.17 -25.91 -5.16
CA ASP A 141 -16.06 -26.68 -4.29
C ASP A 141 -16.03 -26.17 -2.85
N GLU A 142 -14.84 -25.87 -2.32
CA GLU A 142 -14.69 -25.23 -1.02
C GLU A 142 -15.31 -23.84 -1.00
N ALA A 143 -15.10 -23.07 -2.08
CA ALA A 143 -15.70 -21.74 -2.22
C ALA A 143 -17.22 -21.76 -2.13
N ILE A 144 -17.87 -22.76 -2.75
CA ILE A 144 -19.33 -22.94 -2.69
C ILE A 144 -19.78 -23.18 -1.24
N VAL A 145 -19.15 -24.12 -0.56
CA VAL A 145 -19.51 -24.49 0.83
C VAL A 145 -19.33 -23.30 1.77
N GLU A 146 -18.24 -22.58 1.64
CA GLU A 146 -17.98 -21.41 2.49
C GLU A 146 -18.89 -20.23 2.14
N ALA A 147 -19.21 -20.01 0.86
CA ALA A 147 -20.15 -18.97 0.46
C ALA A 147 -21.56 -19.21 1.02
N GLU A 148 -22.00 -20.46 1.08
CA GLU A 148 -23.29 -20.83 1.70
C GLU A 148 -23.31 -20.54 3.20
N LYS A 149 -22.21 -20.78 3.92
CA LYS A 149 -22.08 -20.44 5.35
C LYS A 149 -22.07 -18.93 5.59
N ILE A 150 -21.36 -18.17 4.75
CA ILE A 150 -21.30 -16.69 4.83
C ILE A 150 -22.64 -16.07 4.45
N GLY A 151 -23.36 -16.70 3.53
CA GLY A 151 -24.59 -16.20 2.89
C GLY A 151 -24.30 -15.18 1.78
N TYR A 152 -24.97 -15.35 0.63
CA TYR A 152 -24.86 -14.42 -0.51
C TYR A 152 -25.48 -13.06 -0.21
N PRO A 153 -25.05 -11.97 -0.85
CA PRO A 153 -23.93 -11.91 -1.78
C PRO A 153 -22.57 -12.01 -1.07
N VAL A 154 -21.63 -12.61 -1.78
CA VAL A 154 -20.22 -12.69 -1.37
C VAL A 154 -19.32 -11.99 -2.40
N MET A 155 -18.12 -11.66 -1.98
CA MET A 155 -17.08 -11.10 -2.86
C MET A 155 -15.90 -12.06 -2.87
N ILE A 156 -15.55 -12.57 -4.07
CA ILE A 156 -14.29 -13.29 -4.29
C ILE A 156 -13.18 -12.29 -4.59
N LYS A 157 -12.05 -12.44 -3.91
CA LYS A 157 -10.90 -11.55 -3.98
C LYS A 157 -9.61 -12.32 -4.12
N SER A 158 -8.69 -11.79 -4.95
CA SER A 158 -7.29 -12.22 -4.92
C SER A 158 -6.59 -11.80 -3.63
N THR A 159 -5.66 -12.61 -3.16
CA THR A 159 -4.84 -12.33 -1.97
C THR A 159 -3.87 -11.19 -2.19
N ALA A 160 -3.24 -11.17 -3.36
CA ALA A 160 -2.34 -10.11 -3.79
C ALA A 160 -3.09 -9.05 -4.59
N GLY A 161 -2.55 -7.84 -4.60
CA GLY A 161 -3.02 -6.73 -5.42
C GLY A 161 -4.00 -5.77 -4.77
N GLY A 162 -4.20 -4.66 -5.46
CA GLY A 162 -5.04 -3.53 -5.09
C GLY A 162 -5.79 -2.96 -6.31
N GLY A 163 -6.50 -1.84 -6.13
CA GLY A 163 -7.15 -1.15 -7.25
C GLY A 163 -8.32 -1.88 -7.90
N GLY A 164 -8.87 -2.93 -7.25
CA GLY A 164 -10.05 -3.64 -7.76
C GLY A 164 -9.76 -4.77 -8.76
N ILE A 165 -8.50 -5.03 -9.09
CA ILE A 165 -8.11 -6.16 -9.95
C ILE A 165 -8.26 -7.46 -9.15
N GLY A 166 -8.86 -8.50 -9.79
CA GLY A 166 -9.09 -9.79 -9.12
C GLY A 166 -10.19 -9.74 -8.05
N ILE A 167 -11.20 -8.88 -8.22
CA ILE A 167 -12.37 -8.79 -7.33
C ILE A 167 -13.65 -9.00 -8.14
N ARG A 168 -14.56 -9.87 -7.64
CA ARG A 168 -15.90 -10.07 -8.19
C ARG A 168 -16.93 -10.22 -7.08
N ILE A 169 -18.09 -9.61 -7.31
CA ILE A 169 -19.29 -9.80 -6.47
C ILE A 169 -20.07 -10.94 -7.07
N CYS A 170 -20.51 -11.88 -6.23
CA CYS A 170 -21.32 -13.03 -6.62
C CYS A 170 -22.59 -13.01 -5.80
N GLU A 171 -23.73 -12.87 -6.49
CA GLU A 171 -25.06 -12.82 -5.88
C GLU A 171 -25.59 -14.18 -5.49
N ASN A 172 -25.04 -15.24 -6.12
CA ASN A 172 -25.47 -16.62 -5.97
C ASN A 172 -24.32 -17.58 -6.33
N LYS A 173 -24.59 -18.89 -6.16
CA LYS A 173 -23.66 -19.98 -6.45
C LYS A 173 -23.20 -20.00 -7.90
N ASP A 174 -24.11 -19.80 -8.86
CA ASP A 174 -23.80 -19.92 -10.28
C ASP A 174 -22.81 -18.81 -10.71
N GLU A 175 -23.01 -17.60 -10.21
CA GLU A 175 -22.08 -16.49 -10.43
C GLU A 175 -20.71 -16.73 -9.78
N LEU A 176 -20.68 -17.35 -8.60
CA LEU A 176 -19.42 -17.70 -7.95
C LEU A 176 -18.64 -18.71 -8.77
N VAL A 177 -19.27 -19.78 -9.21
CA VAL A 177 -18.66 -20.82 -10.06
C VAL A 177 -18.12 -20.22 -11.37
N ALA A 178 -18.94 -19.43 -12.05
CA ALA A 178 -18.56 -18.78 -13.31
C ALA A 178 -17.40 -17.78 -13.16
N SER A 179 -17.22 -17.20 -11.97
CA SER A 179 -16.19 -16.18 -11.72
C SER A 179 -14.89 -16.73 -11.15
N TYR A 180 -14.91 -17.90 -10.53
CA TYR A 180 -13.81 -18.44 -9.73
C TYR A 180 -12.50 -18.54 -10.52
N ASP A 181 -12.52 -19.29 -11.62
CA ASP A 181 -11.32 -19.53 -12.45
C ASP A 181 -10.80 -18.24 -13.07
N ASN A 182 -11.69 -17.34 -13.48
CA ASN A 182 -11.31 -16.05 -14.06
C ASN A 182 -10.58 -15.17 -13.03
N VAL A 183 -11.05 -15.13 -11.79
CA VAL A 183 -10.40 -14.38 -10.71
C VAL A 183 -9.03 -14.99 -10.38
N CYS A 184 -8.91 -16.31 -10.29
CA CYS A 184 -7.64 -16.99 -10.08
C CYS A 184 -6.65 -16.67 -11.21
N HIS A 185 -7.09 -16.74 -12.47
CA HIS A 185 -6.24 -16.43 -13.62
C HIS A 185 -5.79 -14.97 -13.67
N LEU A 186 -6.68 -14.02 -13.33
CA LEU A 186 -6.31 -12.61 -13.23
C LEU A 186 -5.32 -12.35 -12.09
N ALA A 187 -5.47 -13.05 -10.97
CA ALA A 187 -4.56 -12.96 -9.84
C ALA A 187 -3.16 -13.48 -10.22
N GLU A 188 -3.08 -14.65 -10.83
CA GLU A 188 -1.83 -15.26 -11.32
C GLU A 188 -1.13 -14.34 -12.33
N SER A 189 -1.87 -13.87 -13.34
CA SER A 189 -1.30 -13.08 -14.43
C SER A 189 -0.79 -11.69 -13.99
N ASN A 190 -1.43 -11.05 -12.99
CA ASN A 190 -1.08 -9.72 -12.57
C ASN A 190 -0.14 -9.68 -11.36
N PHE A 191 -0.19 -10.71 -10.50
CA PHE A 191 0.49 -10.71 -9.20
C PHE A 191 1.35 -11.93 -8.95
N ASN A 192 1.38 -12.88 -9.90
CA ASN A 192 2.08 -14.17 -9.77
C ASN A 192 1.65 -14.94 -8.49
N ASP A 193 0.37 -14.82 -8.13
CA ASP A 193 -0.25 -15.46 -6.99
C ASP A 193 -1.74 -15.73 -7.31
N ALA A 194 -2.10 -16.99 -7.53
CA ALA A 194 -3.46 -17.43 -7.82
C ALA A 194 -4.37 -17.55 -6.60
N GLY A 195 -3.87 -17.22 -5.41
CA GLY A 195 -4.61 -17.32 -4.16
C GLY A 195 -5.86 -16.42 -4.14
N VAL A 196 -7.00 -17.00 -3.76
CA VAL A 196 -8.27 -16.31 -3.64
C VAL A 196 -8.95 -16.64 -2.31
N PHE A 197 -9.81 -15.75 -1.84
CA PHE A 197 -10.62 -15.88 -0.64
C PHE A 197 -11.98 -15.22 -0.82
N LEU A 198 -12.94 -15.53 0.07
CA LEU A 198 -14.25 -14.90 0.07
C LEU A 198 -14.42 -13.96 1.25
N GLU A 199 -15.21 -12.92 1.04
CA GLU A 199 -15.73 -12.05 2.08
C GLU A 199 -17.22 -11.78 1.86
N LYS A 200 -17.96 -11.54 2.97
CA LYS A 200 -19.31 -11.02 2.90
C LYS A 200 -19.33 -9.69 2.17
N TYR A 201 -20.18 -9.55 1.16
CA TYR A 201 -20.40 -8.27 0.50
C TYR A 201 -21.49 -7.45 1.20
N ILE A 202 -21.15 -6.20 1.51
CA ILE A 202 -22.08 -5.23 2.12
C ILE A 202 -22.49 -4.23 1.05
N ARG A 203 -23.76 -4.27 0.64
CA ARG A 203 -24.29 -3.42 -0.46
C ARG A 203 -24.28 -1.93 -0.16
N LYS A 204 -24.55 -1.56 1.09
CA LYS A 204 -24.60 -0.17 1.55
C LYS A 204 -23.62 0.00 2.69
N ALA A 205 -22.41 0.47 2.38
CA ALA A 205 -21.38 0.72 3.36
C ALA A 205 -20.86 2.15 3.22
N ARG A 206 -20.39 2.71 4.33
CA ARG A 206 -19.56 3.91 4.33
C ARG A 206 -18.11 3.47 4.49
N HIS A 207 -17.20 4.14 3.80
CA HIS A 207 -15.79 4.00 4.09
C HIS A 207 -15.47 4.77 5.37
N VAL A 208 -14.92 4.07 6.34
CA VAL A 208 -14.42 4.65 7.59
C VAL A 208 -13.01 4.17 7.79
N GLU A 209 -12.10 5.09 8.04
CA GLU A 209 -10.68 4.83 8.19
C GLU A 209 -10.16 5.39 9.51
N VAL A 210 -9.27 4.67 10.15
CA VAL A 210 -8.51 5.14 11.32
C VAL A 210 -7.03 5.08 10.95
N GLN A 211 -6.42 6.26 10.79
CA GLN A 211 -4.97 6.36 10.57
C GLN A 211 -4.25 6.05 11.88
N ILE A 212 -3.24 5.20 11.79
CA ILE A 212 -2.43 4.78 12.94
C ILE A 212 -0.98 5.17 12.69
N PHE A 213 -0.34 5.75 13.71
CA PHE A 213 1.09 5.99 13.76
C PHE A 213 1.67 5.38 15.03
N GLY A 214 2.73 4.59 14.89
CA GLY A 214 3.51 4.06 16.00
C GLY A 214 4.91 4.68 16.04
N ASN A 215 5.52 4.72 17.21
CA ASN A 215 6.93 5.06 17.39
C ASN A 215 7.73 3.86 17.93
N GLU A 216 9.05 4.03 18.02
CA GLU A 216 9.98 3.00 18.50
C GLU A 216 9.83 2.68 20.01
N TYR A 217 9.08 3.49 20.76
CA TYR A 217 8.81 3.28 22.19
C TYR A 217 7.50 2.51 22.44
N GLY A 218 6.81 2.06 21.38
CA GLY A 218 5.54 1.34 21.49
C GLY A 218 4.32 2.25 21.72
N GLU A 219 4.47 3.56 21.61
CA GLU A 219 3.34 4.48 21.69
C GLU A 219 2.61 4.52 20.34
N VAL A 220 1.29 4.60 20.38
CA VAL A 220 0.43 4.65 19.20
C VAL A 220 -0.47 5.86 19.24
N ALA A 221 -0.42 6.66 18.19
CA ALA A 221 -1.35 7.76 17.94
C ALA A 221 -2.36 7.37 16.84
N THR A 222 -3.60 7.77 17.01
CA THR A 222 -4.67 7.47 16.04
C THR A 222 -5.41 8.74 15.62
N VAL A 223 -5.78 8.80 14.34
CA VAL A 223 -6.66 9.83 13.78
C VAL A 223 -7.77 9.15 13.01
N SER A 224 -9.01 9.42 13.39
CA SER A 224 -10.21 8.86 12.76
C SER A 224 -10.70 9.78 11.62
N TYR A 225 -10.93 9.22 10.45
CA TYR A 225 -11.52 9.90 9.29
C TYR A 225 -12.89 9.30 8.99
N THR A 226 -13.88 10.19 8.86
CA THR A 226 -15.24 9.80 8.45
C THR A 226 -15.58 10.22 7.02
N HIS A 227 -14.65 10.92 6.34
CA HIS A 227 -14.82 11.42 4.97
C HIS A 227 -13.54 11.18 4.17
N LEU A 228 -13.68 10.42 3.11
CA LEU A 228 -12.71 10.26 2.03
C LEU A 228 -13.31 10.77 0.73
#